data_de09da17ba25afc371a9fd4ae0041261
#
_entry.id   de09da17ba25afc371a9fd4ae0041261
#
_cell.length_a   1.000
_cell.length_b   1.000
_cell.length_c   1.000
_cell.angle_alpha   90.00
_cell.angle_beta   90.00
_cell.angle_gamma   90.00
#
_symmetry.space_group_name_H-M   'P 1'
#
loop_
_entity.id
_entity.type
_entity.pdbx_description
1 polymer ?
#
loop_
_entity_poly.entity_id
_entity_poly.type
_entity_poly.pdbx_seq_one_letter_code
_entity_poly.pdbx_strand_id
1 'polypeptide(L)'
;MNKASVKWTLSYAAVQFTFWFIYGAALAYASPYLLVCGLTNTHIGVVSAAACTLSVLLQPSLAAYADRKESPSVRILLILMSALMLMATGLLILFTGKNGLLCGILLGLVILLVQLSLPLVNALGTESINAGIPLNFGIARAFGSIGYALMSFSVGQLLARKGAQVHPLALALFCLCFLLSVSVYSFHKVRTGSEQKNDSGSISAFIHRYPVFSIMLGGCVLIYISHVLINNYIYQIVVSRGGTSEHMGIVMALAGLLEMITMFLFPVMLKKKESGFWFRLSGAFFALKALGTLLAASIPALYLVQLLQPMGWGLLTVSSVYYVNEIMQEQDRIKGQAYMTMSHTAATIFGSLIGGWLIDRTGVNGMLVTAVICGAAGTLIVWTQKQHPVSPKTSL
;
A
#
# COMPACT_ATOMS: atom_id res chain seq x y z
N MET A 1 -3.14 23.28 18.65
CA MET A 1 -4.33 23.22 17.74
C MET A 1 -5.50 23.87 18.45
N ASN A 2 -6.27 24.71 17.77
CA ASN A 2 -7.54 25.23 18.31
C ASN A 2 -8.65 24.13 18.24
N LYS A 3 -9.77 24.34 18.96
CA LYS A 3 -10.86 23.35 19.05
C LYS A 3 -11.41 22.94 17.65
N ALA A 4 -11.47 23.87 16.69
CA ALA A 4 -11.93 23.57 15.32
C ALA A 4 -10.95 22.66 14.59
N SER A 5 -9.63 22.92 14.68
CA SER A 5 -8.58 22.09 14.10
C SER A 5 -8.61 20.66 14.66
N VAL A 6 -8.80 20.50 15.98
CA VAL A 6 -8.93 19.18 16.62
C VAL A 6 -10.13 18.43 16.04
N LYS A 7 -11.30 19.07 15.99
CA LYS A 7 -12.53 18.45 15.47
C LYS A 7 -12.36 17.93 14.03
N TRP A 8 -11.86 18.77 13.13
CA TRP A 8 -11.68 18.40 11.72
C TRP A 8 -10.61 17.32 11.53
N THR A 9 -9.50 17.44 12.27
CA THR A 9 -8.43 16.43 12.23
C THR A 9 -8.94 15.07 12.71
N LEU A 10 -9.70 15.01 13.82
CA LEU A 10 -10.28 13.76 14.32
C LEU A 10 -11.35 13.19 13.38
N SER A 11 -12.18 14.03 12.78
CA SER A 11 -13.18 13.58 11.81
C SER A 11 -12.54 12.94 10.58
N TYR A 12 -11.48 13.54 10.02
CA TYR A 12 -10.74 12.95 8.90
C TYR A 12 -9.88 11.77 9.33
N ALA A 13 -9.35 11.78 10.57
CA ALA A 13 -8.64 10.64 11.14
C ALA A 13 -9.54 9.39 11.23
N ALA A 14 -10.84 9.55 11.54
CA ALA A 14 -11.80 8.46 11.52
C ALA A 14 -11.98 7.88 10.10
N VAL A 15 -12.00 8.71 9.06
CA VAL A 15 -12.03 8.26 7.66
C VAL A 15 -10.78 7.47 7.32
N GLN A 16 -9.59 7.99 7.66
CA GLN A 16 -8.32 7.30 7.42
C GLN A 16 -8.26 5.97 8.17
N PHE A 17 -8.63 5.97 9.46
CA PHE A 17 -8.61 4.80 10.32
C PHE A 17 -9.49 3.67 9.77
N THR A 18 -10.74 3.97 9.45
CA THR A 18 -11.69 2.98 8.92
C THR A 18 -11.35 2.52 7.50
N PHE A 19 -10.79 3.40 6.66
CA PHE A 19 -10.29 3.02 5.34
C PHE A 19 -9.16 2.00 5.43
N TRP A 20 -8.20 2.21 6.32
CA TRP A 20 -7.06 1.30 6.46
C TRP A 20 -7.46 -0.05 7.09
N PHE A 21 -8.59 -0.11 7.82
CA PHE A 21 -9.20 -1.39 8.21
C PHE A 21 -9.64 -2.21 6.99
N ILE A 22 -10.35 -1.57 6.04
CA ILE A 22 -10.77 -2.28 4.81
C ILE A 22 -9.56 -2.64 3.97
N TYR A 23 -8.65 -1.70 3.78
CA TYR A 23 -7.46 -1.89 2.95
C TYR A 23 -6.66 -3.12 3.40
N GLY A 24 -6.34 -3.20 4.68
CA GLY A 24 -5.61 -4.34 5.22
C GLY A 24 -6.43 -5.63 5.21
N ALA A 25 -7.71 -5.59 5.58
CA ALA A 25 -8.56 -6.79 5.56
C ALA A 25 -8.73 -7.34 4.14
N ALA A 26 -8.99 -6.49 3.15
CA ALA A 26 -9.21 -6.92 1.78
C ALA A 26 -7.95 -7.46 1.10
N LEU A 27 -6.78 -6.85 1.33
CA LEU A 27 -5.54 -7.24 0.64
C LEU A 27 -4.77 -8.30 1.41
N ALA A 28 -4.50 -8.08 2.69
CA ALA A 28 -3.62 -8.96 3.44
C ALA A 28 -4.29 -10.28 3.82
N TYR A 29 -5.59 -10.24 4.18
CA TYR A 29 -6.34 -11.43 4.53
C TYR A 29 -7.09 -12.08 3.34
N ALA A 30 -6.87 -11.60 2.11
CA ALA A 30 -7.34 -12.27 0.89
C ALA A 30 -6.87 -13.72 0.83
N SER A 31 -5.61 -13.94 1.13
CA SER A 31 -4.96 -15.24 1.00
C SER A 31 -5.58 -16.32 1.92
N PRO A 32 -5.64 -16.16 3.25
CA PRO A 32 -6.26 -17.15 4.11
C PRO A 32 -7.73 -17.42 3.78
N TYR A 33 -8.49 -16.40 3.36
CA TYR A 33 -9.88 -16.56 2.99
C TYR A 33 -10.06 -17.32 1.67
N LEU A 34 -9.34 -16.97 0.63
CA LEU A 34 -9.49 -17.61 -0.68
C LEU A 34 -8.98 -19.07 -0.67
N LEU A 35 -7.97 -19.38 0.15
CA LEU A 35 -7.54 -20.77 0.37
C LEU A 35 -8.66 -21.63 0.97
N VAL A 36 -9.40 -21.11 1.96
CA VAL A 36 -10.57 -21.81 2.53
C VAL A 36 -11.71 -21.94 1.53
N CYS A 37 -11.82 -21.01 0.55
CA CYS A 37 -12.76 -21.14 -0.56
C CYS A 37 -12.30 -22.14 -1.64
N GLY A 38 -11.16 -22.82 -1.46
CA GLY A 38 -10.64 -23.85 -2.36
C GLY A 38 -9.84 -23.32 -3.56
N LEU A 39 -9.42 -22.04 -3.54
CA LEU A 39 -8.55 -21.50 -4.57
C LEU A 39 -7.08 -21.85 -4.26
N THR A 40 -6.26 -22.03 -5.32
CA THR A 40 -4.81 -22.21 -5.19
C THR A 40 -4.11 -20.88 -5.00
N ASN A 41 -2.82 -20.90 -4.62
CA ASN A 41 -2.03 -19.68 -4.49
C ASN A 41 -1.89 -18.94 -5.84
N THR A 42 -1.82 -19.68 -6.95
CA THR A 42 -1.84 -19.11 -8.31
C THR A 42 -3.13 -18.32 -8.55
N HIS A 43 -4.29 -18.86 -8.22
CA HIS A 43 -5.57 -18.14 -8.36
C HIS A 43 -5.61 -16.87 -7.50
N ILE A 44 -5.11 -16.93 -6.26
CA ILE A 44 -5.01 -15.77 -5.37
C ILE A 44 -4.13 -14.67 -5.99
N GLY A 45 -2.99 -15.08 -6.55
CA GLY A 45 -2.09 -14.18 -7.28
C GLY A 45 -2.77 -13.51 -8.48
N VAL A 46 -3.54 -14.28 -9.27
CA VAL A 46 -4.30 -13.78 -10.42
C VAL A 46 -5.38 -12.77 -9.98
N VAL A 47 -6.14 -13.07 -8.93
CA VAL A 47 -7.17 -12.17 -8.38
C VAL A 47 -6.54 -10.83 -7.97
N SER A 48 -5.46 -10.88 -7.20
CA SER A 48 -4.76 -9.68 -6.75
C SER A 48 -4.16 -8.86 -7.90
N ALA A 49 -3.50 -9.54 -8.85
CA ALA A 49 -2.90 -8.90 -10.01
C ALA A 49 -3.95 -8.28 -10.94
N ALA A 50 -5.05 -8.97 -11.20
CA ALA A 50 -6.14 -8.46 -12.02
C ALA A 50 -6.79 -7.22 -11.39
N ALA A 51 -7.07 -7.24 -10.09
CA ALA A 51 -7.60 -6.10 -9.37
C ALA A 51 -6.65 -4.88 -9.42
N CYS A 52 -5.34 -5.09 -9.19
CA CYS A 52 -4.34 -4.04 -9.29
C CYS A 52 -4.20 -3.49 -10.72
N THR A 53 -4.18 -4.34 -11.73
CA THR A 53 -4.09 -3.92 -13.13
C THR A 53 -5.30 -3.08 -13.53
N LEU A 54 -6.51 -3.54 -13.22
CA LEU A 54 -7.73 -2.79 -13.49
C LEU A 54 -7.75 -1.46 -12.73
N SER A 55 -7.26 -1.42 -11.48
CA SER A 55 -7.20 -0.16 -10.74
C SER A 55 -6.30 0.87 -11.42
N VAL A 56 -5.13 0.46 -11.90
CA VAL A 56 -4.21 1.36 -12.62
C VAL A 56 -4.82 1.90 -13.90
N LEU A 57 -5.52 1.07 -14.65
CA LEU A 57 -6.18 1.47 -15.88
C LEU A 57 -7.37 2.42 -15.64
N LEU A 58 -8.10 2.23 -14.54
CA LEU A 58 -9.29 3.00 -14.22
C LEU A 58 -9.00 4.28 -13.41
N GLN A 59 -7.90 4.32 -12.63
CA GLN A 59 -7.57 5.48 -11.79
C GLN A 59 -7.50 6.81 -12.56
N PRO A 60 -6.83 6.92 -13.75
CA PRO A 60 -6.79 8.18 -14.47
C PRO A 60 -8.18 8.66 -14.92
N SER A 61 -9.01 7.73 -15.39
CA SER A 61 -10.39 8.04 -15.82
C SER A 61 -11.26 8.47 -14.63
N LEU A 62 -11.11 7.82 -13.48
CA LEU A 62 -11.82 8.18 -12.25
C LEU A 62 -11.37 9.56 -11.73
N ALA A 63 -10.06 9.85 -11.76
CA ALA A 63 -9.53 11.16 -11.37
C ALA A 63 -10.05 12.26 -12.30
N ALA A 64 -9.95 12.07 -13.61
CA ALA A 64 -10.47 13.00 -14.60
C ALA A 64 -11.99 13.22 -14.47
N TYR A 65 -12.74 12.18 -14.10
CA TYR A 65 -14.18 12.31 -13.80
C TYR A 65 -14.41 13.12 -12.52
N ALA A 66 -13.68 12.84 -11.44
CA ALA A 66 -13.81 13.54 -10.17
C ALA A 66 -13.48 15.05 -10.28
N ASP A 67 -12.57 15.43 -11.18
CA ASP A 67 -12.16 16.82 -11.40
C ASP A 67 -13.18 17.65 -12.22
N ARG A 68 -14.14 17.03 -12.89
CA ARG A 68 -15.16 17.75 -13.68
C ARG A 68 -16.03 18.62 -12.77
N LYS A 69 -16.45 19.79 -13.28
CA LYS A 69 -17.33 20.72 -12.54
C LYS A 69 -18.69 20.10 -12.18
N GLU A 70 -19.21 19.24 -13.04
CA GLU A 70 -20.52 18.58 -12.88
C GLU A 70 -20.45 17.26 -12.11
N SER A 71 -19.24 16.77 -11.78
CA SER A 71 -19.09 15.52 -11.06
C SER A 71 -19.58 15.62 -9.62
N PRO A 72 -20.05 14.50 -9.04
CA PRO A 72 -20.28 14.42 -7.61
C PRO A 72 -19.01 14.78 -6.81
N SER A 73 -19.17 15.28 -5.59
CA SER A 73 -18.02 15.51 -4.72
C SER A 73 -17.28 14.21 -4.43
N VAL A 74 -15.97 14.31 -4.16
CA VAL A 74 -15.11 13.15 -3.76
C VAL A 74 -15.76 12.36 -2.62
N ARG A 75 -16.43 13.04 -1.69
CA ARG A 75 -17.20 12.42 -0.60
C ARG A 75 -18.32 11.51 -1.13
N ILE A 76 -19.12 11.97 -2.10
CA ILE A 76 -20.20 11.15 -2.69
C ILE A 76 -19.63 9.96 -3.45
N LEU A 77 -18.53 10.13 -4.18
CA LEU A 77 -17.84 9.03 -4.85
C LEU A 77 -17.37 7.97 -3.85
N LEU A 78 -16.81 8.38 -2.71
CA LEU A 78 -16.39 7.46 -1.64
C LEU A 78 -17.59 6.75 -0.99
N ILE A 79 -18.72 7.42 -0.80
CA ILE A 79 -19.95 6.79 -0.31
C ILE A 79 -20.43 5.72 -1.30
N LEU A 80 -20.47 6.02 -2.60
CA LEU A 80 -20.87 5.05 -3.63
C LEU A 80 -19.90 3.85 -3.68
N MET A 81 -18.57 4.09 -3.65
CA MET A 81 -17.58 3.02 -3.60
C MET A 81 -17.76 2.15 -2.35
N SER A 82 -17.99 2.77 -1.18
CA SER A 82 -18.22 2.05 0.08
C SER A 82 -19.48 1.20 0.03
N ALA A 83 -20.57 1.72 -0.55
CA ALA A 83 -21.82 0.97 -0.72
C ALA A 83 -21.64 -0.23 -1.67
N LEU A 84 -20.88 -0.06 -2.77
CA LEU A 84 -20.53 -1.16 -3.67
C LEU A 84 -19.65 -2.22 -2.97
N MET A 85 -18.67 -1.79 -2.17
CA MET A 85 -17.86 -2.73 -1.36
C MET A 85 -18.74 -3.50 -0.36
N LEU A 86 -19.67 -2.81 0.31
CA LEU A 86 -20.59 -3.45 1.26
C LEU A 86 -21.52 -4.45 0.58
N MET A 87 -22.02 -4.13 -0.61
CA MET A 87 -22.83 -5.05 -1.42
C MET A 87 -22.01 -6.27 -1.84
N ALA A 88 -20.79 -6.08 -2.36
CA ALA A 88 -19.91 -7.16 -2.76
C ALA A 88 -19.54 -8.07 -1.58
N THR A 89 -19.28 -7.51 -0.40
CA THR A 89 -19.01 -8.29 0.82
C THR A 89 -20.25 -9.03 1.34
N GLY A 90 -21.44 -8.43 1.18
CA GLY A 90 -22.71 -9.13 1.45
C GLY A 90 -22.89 -10.36 0.58
N LEU A 91 -22.59 -10.26 -0.72
CA LEU A 91 -22.56 -11.42 -1.62
C LEU A 91 -21.49 -12.44 -1.25
N LEU A 92 -20.29 -11.98 -0.83
CA LEU A 92 -19.25 -12.89 -0.33
C LEU A 92 -19.76 -13.76 0.83
N ILE A 93 -20.49 -13.19 1.79
CA ILE A 93 -21.07 -13.92 2.92
C ILE A 93 -22.00 -15.03 2.42
N LEU A 94 -22.84 -14.74 1.42
CA LEU A 94 -23.79 -15.69 0.86
C LEU A 94 -23.15 -16.85 0.08
N PHE A 95 -22.02 -16.59 -0.58
CA PHE A 95 -21.33 -17.56 -1.45
C PHE A 95 -20.12 -18.23 -0.82
N THR A 96 -19.70 -17.84 0.38
CA THR A 96 -18.62 -18.50 1.13
C THR A 96 -18.95 -19.98 1.31
N GLY A 97 -17.99 -20.84 0.92
CA GLY A 97 -18.15 -22.29 0.98
C GLY A 97 -19.02 -22.92 -0.13
N LYS A 98 -19.62 -22.12 -1.03
CA LYS A 98 -20.48 -22.62 -2.12
C LYS A 98 -19.80 -22.54 -3.49
N ASN A 99 -19.07 -21.47 -3.78
CA ASN A 99 -18.42 -21.24 -5.06
C ASN A 99 -17.14 -20.42 -4.89
N GLY A 100 -15.99 -21.10 -4.92
CA GLY A 100 -14.68 -20.47 -4.73
C GLY A 100 -14.33 -19.45 -5.81
N LEU A 101 -14.64 -19.73 -7.09
CA LEU A 101 -14.37 -18.79 -8.20
C LEU A 101 -15.15 -17.49 -8.01
N LEU A 102 -16.43 -17.58 -7.65
CA LEU A 102 -17.24 -16.38 -7.40
C LEU A 102 -16.73 -15.60 -6.18
N CYS A 103 -16.28 -16.28 -5.14
CA CYS A 103 -15.61 -15.64 -4.00
C CYS A 103 -14.35 -14.90 -4.43
N GLY A 104 -13.54 -15.50 -5.31
CA GLY A 104 -12.37 -14.84 -5.90
C GLY A 104 -12.72 -13.58 -6.69
N ILE A 105 -13.73 -13.63 -7.56
CA ILE A 105 -14.20 -12.49 -8.36
C ILE A 105 -14.73 -11.37 -7.45
N LEU A 106 -15.58 -11.71 -6.48
CA LEU A 106 -16.18 -10.71 -5.56
C LEU A 106 -15.12 -10.06 -4.67
N LEU A 107 -14.18 -10.84 -4.12
CA LEU A 107 -13.09 -10.25 -3.34
C LEU A 107 -12.15 -9.42 -4.23
N GLY A 108 -11.86 -9.86 -5.45
CA GLY A 108 -11.13 -9.08 -6.45
C GLY A 108 -11.80 -7.73 -6.76
N LEU A 109 -13.14 -7.72 -6.85
CA LEU A 109 -13.91 -6.48 -6.99
C LEU A 109 -13.74 -5.57 -5.75
N VAL A 110 -13.79 -6.12 -4.54
CA VAL A 110 -13.56 -5.34 -3.32
C VAL A 110 -12.14 -4.76 -3.32
N ILE A 111 -11.12 -5.56 -3.67
CA ILE A 111 -9.72 -5.09 -3.77
C ILE A 111 -9.60 -3.95 -4.80
N LEU A 112 -10.23 -4.10 -5.97
CA LEU A 112 -10.27 -3.06 -7.00
C LEU A 112 -10.87 -1.76 -6.47
N LEU A 113 -12.04 -1.82 -5.82
CA LEU A 113 -12.73 -0.65 -5.27
C LEU A 113 -11.92 0.02 -4.16
N VAL A 114 -11.24 -0.76 -3.31
CA VAL A 114 -10.32 -0.26 -2.28
C VAL A 114 -9.15 0.50 -2.91
N GLN A 115 -8.53 -0.06 -3.95
CA GLN A 115 -7.42 0.58 -4.66
C GLN A 115 -7.85 1.87 -5.36
N LEU A 116 -9.04 1.91 -5.97
CA LEU A 116 -9.62 3.11 -6.57
C LEU A 116 -9.99 4.17 -5.52
N SER A 117 -10.36 3.76 -4.32
CA SER A 117 -10.72 4.67 -3.22
C SER A 117 -9.53 5.35 -2.57
N LEU A 118 -8.33 4.75 -2.60
CA LEU A 118 -7.14 5.28 -1.94
C LEU A 118 -6.78 6.72 -2.35
N PRO A 119 -6.67 7.06 -3.65
CA PRO A 119 -6.42 8.45 -4.06
C PRO A 119 -7.58 9.38 -3.70
N LEU A 120 -8.83 8.91 -3.74
CA LEU A 120 -9.99 9.72 -3.38
C LEU A 120 -10.02 10.05 -1.88
N VAL A 121 -9.64 9.08 -1.01
CA VAL A 121 -9.51 9.34 0.44
C VAL A 121 -8.46 10.42 0.70
N ASN A 122 -7.31 10.38 0.03
CA ASN A 122 -6.29 11.41 0.16
C ASN A 122 -6.77 12.76 -0.41
N ALA A 123 -7.44 12.75 -1.57
CA ALA A 123 -8.02 13.95 -2.19
C ALA A 123 -9.05 14.64 -1.26
N LEU A 124 -9.89 13.87 -0.55
CA LEU A 124 -10.85 14.41 0.42
C LEU A 124 -10.16 15.27 1.50
N GLY A 125 -9.00 14.81 2.00
CA GLY A 125 -8.22 15.56 2.99
C GLY A 125 -7.56 16.80 2.41
N THR A 126 -6.92 16.69 1.25
CA THR A 126 -6.23 17.81 0.60
C THR A 126 -7.20 18.87 0.09
N GLU A 127 -8.35 18.49 -0.47
CA GLU A 127 -9.42 19.42 -0.84
C GLU A 127 -9.94 20.19 0.37
N SER A 128 -10.09 19.50 1.52
CA SER A 128 -10.52 20.17 2.77
C SER A 128 -9.52 21.23 3.21
N ILE A 129 -8.22 20.94 3.15
CA ILE A 129 -7.16 21.91 3.47
C ILE A 129 -7.18 23.08 2.50
N ASN A 130 -7.28 22.81 1.19
CA ASN A 130 -7.32 23.85 0.16
C ASN A 130 -8.56 24.75 0.29
N ALA A 131 -9.65 24.24 0.89
CA ALA A 131 -10.84 25.04 1.22
C ALA A 131 -10.69 25.83 2.54
N GLY A 132 -9.52 25.85 3.16
CA GLY A 132 -9.23 26.61 4.38
C GLY A 132 -9.63 25.91 5.68
N ILE A 133 -9.99 24.61 5.64
CA ILE A 133 -10.29 23.85 6.85
C ILE A 133 -8.98 23.58 7.60
N PRO A 134 -8.89 23.88 8.90
CA PRO A 134 -7.70 23.72 9.71
C PRO A 134 -7.46 22.23 10.08
N LEU A 135 -7.21 21.40 9.08
CA LEU A 135 -6.97 19.96 9.19
C LEU A 135 -5.45 19.68 9.25
N ASN A 136 -5.02 18.86 10.20
CA ASN A 136 -3.66 18.32 10.19
C ASN A 136 -3.66 16.95 9.49
N PHE A 137 -3.28 16.95 8.21
CA PHE A 137 -3.25 15.74 7.38
C PHE A 137 -2.29 14.67 7.93
N GLY A 138 -1.11 15.07 8.40
CA GLY A 138 -0.10 14.14 8.91
C GLY A 138 -0.58 13.37 10.13
N ILE A 139 -1.19 14.06 11.10
CA ILE A 139 -1.76 13.42 12.29
C ILE A 139 -2.90 12.47 11.87
N ALA A 140 -3.82 12.92 11.03
CA ALA A 140 -4.94 12.11 10.60
C ALA A 140 -4.48 10.87 9.82
N ARG A 141 -3.45 11.01 8.96
CA ARG A 141 -2.85 9.89 8.22
C ARG A 141 -2.17 8.86 9.12
N ALA A 142 -1.55 9.31 10.23
CA ALA A 142 -0.95 8.41 11.23
C ALA A 142 -1.99 7.49 11.88
N PHE A 143 -3.23 7.95 12.09
CA PHE A 143 -4.33 7.10 12.54
C PHE A 143 -4.64 5.95 11.58
N GLY A 144 -4.36 6.12 10.29
CA GLY A 144 -4.47 5.03 9.31
C GLY A 144 -3.50 3.87 9.61
N SER A 145 -2.25 4.17 9.96
CA SER A 145 -1.27 3.12 10.33
C SER A 145 -1.64 2.41 11.63
N ILE A 146 -2.15 3.17 12.62
CA ILE A 146 -2.69 2.57 13.84
C ILE A 146 -3.87 1.67 13.51
N GLY A 147 -4.78 2.12 12.62
CA GLY A 147 -5.91 1.35 12.14
C GLY A 147 -5.48 0.05 11.49
N TYR A 148 -4.52 0.12 10.57
CA TYR A 148 -3.97 -1.08 9.92
C TYR A 148 -3.39 -2.08 10.92
N ALA A 149 -2.62 -1.63 11.90
CA ALA A 149 -2.02 -2.50 12.91
C ALA A 149 -3.09 -3.15 13.81
N LEU A 150 -4.08 -2.35 14.27
CA LEU A 150 -5.17 -2.86 15.10
C LEU A 150 -6.05 -3.85 14.34
N MET A 151 -6.38 -3.55 13.09
CA MET A 151 -7.11 -4.46 12.20
C MET A 151 -6.33 -5.76 12.02
N SER A 152 -5.03 -5.69 11.69
CA SER A 152 -4.20 -6.87 11.45
C SER A 152 -4.21 -7.80 12.67
N PHE A 153 -4.01 -7.25 13.85
CA PHE A 153 -4.06 -8.01 15.11
C PHE A 153 -5.46 -8.61 15.34
N SER A 154 -6.52 -7.80 15.27
CA SER A 154 -7.88 -8.20 15.60
C SER A 154 -8.44 -9.25 14.63
N VAL A 155 -8.24 -9.06 13.33
CA VAL A 155 -8.67 -10.02 12.30
C VAL A 155 -7.87 -11.30 12.40
N GLY A 156 -6.57 -11.23 12.66
CA GLY A 156 -5.73 -12.41 12.91
C GLY A 156 -6.29 -13.29 14.03
N GLN A 157 -6.61 -12.68 15.18
CA GLN A 157 -7.24 -13.35 16.32
C GLN A 157 -8.62 -13.94 15.98
N LEU A 158 -9.44 -13.16 15.26
CA LEU A 158 -10.79 -13.59 14.86
C LEU A 158 -10.72 -14.83 13.95
N LEU A 159 -9.86 -14.80 12.94
CA LEU A 159 -9.71 -15.91 11.99
C LEU A 159 -9.10 -17.15 12.65
N ALA A 160 -8.17 -16.98 13.59
CA ALA A 160 -7.60 -18.10 14.33
C ALA A 160 -8.64 -18.83 15.20
N ARG A 161 -9.60 -18.08 15.79
CA ARG A 161 -10.63 -18.65 16.68
C ARG A 161 -11.87 -19.16 15.96
N LYS A 162 -12.27 -18.52 14.86
CA LYS A 162 -13.55 -18.77 14.16
C LYS A 162 -13.38 -19.37 12.76
N GLY A 163 -12.12 -19.47 12.29
CA GLY A 163 -11.80 -19.88 10.93
C GLY A 163 -11.83 -18.73 9.92
N ALA A 164 -11.16 -18.93 8.78
CA ALA A 164 -11.06 -17.88 7.76
C ALA A 164 -12.37 -17.59 7.01
N GLN A 165 -13.37 -18.47 7.10
CA GLN A 165 -14.71 -18.28 6.52
C GLN A 165 -15.48 -17.08 7.12
N VAL A 166 -15.10 -16.57 8.29
CA VAL A 166 -15.74 -15.38 8.89
C VAL A 166 -15.16 -14.06 8.37
N HIS A 167 -14.11 -14.11 7.55
CA HIS A 167 -13.47 -12.92 6.99
C HIS A 167 -14.45 -11.96 6.29
N PRO A 168 -15.41 -12.38 5.44
CA PRO A 168 -16.36 -11.47 4.82
C PRO A 168 -17.24 -10.72 5.81
N LEU A 169 -17.56 -11.29 6.97
CA LEU A 169 -18.31 -10.60 8.03
C LEU A 169 -17.52 -9.45 8.63
N ALA A 170 -16.22 -9.68 8.92
CA ALA A 170 -15.33 -8.63 9.41
C ALA A 170 -15.17 -7.53 8.34
N LEU A 171 -14.98 -7.91 7.08
CA LEU A 171 -14.83 -6.98 5.96
C LEU A 171 -16.11 -6.14 5.75
N ALA A 172 -17.29 -6.73 5.83
CA ALA A 172 -18.57 -6.02 5.76
C ALA A 172 -18.75 -4.99 6.89
N LEU A 173 -18.36 -5.37 8.12
CA LEU A 173 -18.38 -4.45 9.26
C LEU A 173 -17.44 -3.26 9.01
N PHE A 174 -16.24 -3.49 8.49
CA PHE A 174 -15.30 -2.42 8.18
C PHE A 174 -15.79 -1.52 7.04
N CYS A 175 -16.41 -2.10 5.99
CA CYS A 175 -17.07 -1.33 4.93
C CYS A 175 -18.18 -0.43 5.48
N LEU A 176 -18.99 -0.94 6.40
CA LEU A 176 -20.03 -0.17 7.07
C LEU A 176 -19.44 0.97 7.91
N CYS A 177 -18.40 0.70 8.70
CA CYS A 177 -17.73 1.73 9.50
C CYS A 177 -17.13 2.84 8.61
N PHE A 178 -16.54 2.48 7.48
CA PHE A 178 -16.00 3.44 6.53
C PHE A 178 -17.12 4.26 5.86
N LEU A 179 -18.19 3.61 5.40
CA LEU A 179 -19.36 4.27 4.85
C LEU A 179 -19.92 5.32 5.83
N LEU A 180 -20.06 4.96 7.11
CA LEU A 180 -20.53 5.86 8.15
C LEU A 180 -19.55 7.01 8.40
N SER A 181 -18.24 6.74 8.49
CA SER A 181 -17.24 7.78 8.73
C SER A 181 -17.19 8.81 7.60
N VAL A 182 -17.27 8.38 6.33
CA VAL A 182 -17.34 9.27 5.17
C VAL A 182 -18.68 10.02 5.13
N SER A 183 -19.78 9.37 5.52
CA SER A 183 -21.11 10.00 5.56
C SER A 183 -21.21 11.11 6.62
N VAL A 184 -20.54 10.95 7.75
CA VAL A 184 -20.47 11.96 8.83
C VAL A 184 -19.49 13.08 8.50
N TYR A 185 -18.50 12.84 7.66
CA TYR A 185 -17.52 13.87 7.27
C TYR A 185 -18.20 14.96 6.42
N SER A 186 -18.47 16.12 7.00
CA SER A 186 -19.40 17.14 6.47
C SER A 186 -18.78 18.11 5.44
N PHE A 187 -17.65 17.75 4.82
CA PHE A 187 -17.01 18.60 3.80
C PHE A 187 -17.80 18.60 2.48
N HIS A 188 -18.04 19.79 1.93
CA HIS A 188 -18.63 20.00 0.62
C HIS A 188 -17.59 20.68 -0.28
N LYS A 189 -17.40 20.17 -1.51
CA LYS A 189 -16.44 20.67 -2.49
C LYS A 189 -16.66 22.17 -2.74
N VAL A 190 -15.63 22.99 -2.48
CA VAL A 190 -15.57 24.36 -2.99
C VAL A 190 -15.04 24.27 -4.41
N ARG A 191 -15.86 24.65 -5.39
CA ARG A 191 -15.53 24.59 -6.82
C ARG A 191 -14.49 25.67 -7.16
N THR A 192 -13.22 25.39 -6.97
CA THR A 192 -12.12 26.19 -7.53
C THR A 192 -11.70 25.53 -8.84
N GLY A 193 -12.04 26.19 -9.94
CA GLY A 193 -11.62 25.73 -11.27
C GLY A 193 -10.13 26.01 -11.48
N SER A 194 -9.27 25.09 -11.13
CA SER A 194 -7.91 25.05 -11.64
C SER A 194 -7.83 23.96 -12.69
N GLU A 195 -7.86 24.35 -13.96
CA GLU A 195 -7.36 23.49 -15.03
C GLU A 195 -5.87 23.31 -14.81
N GLN A 196 -5.45 22.29 -14.06
CA GLN A 196 -4.10 21.78 -14.19
C GLN A 196 -4.00 21.14 -15.59
N LYS A 197 -3.44 21.90 -16.53
CA LYS A 197 -2.93 21.32 -17.78
C LYS A 197 -1.90 20.26 -17.40
N ASN A 198 -2.31 18.99 -17.43
CA ASN A 198 -1.39 17.89 -17.46
C ASN A 198 -0.61 18.00 -18.77
N ASP A 199 0.54 18.64 -18.72
CA ASP A 199 1.53 18.57 -19.79
C ASP A 199 2.06 17.14 -19.81
N SER A 200 1.43 16.30 -20.63
CA SER A 200 1.78 14.90 -20.87
C SER A 200 3.05 14.83 -21.72
N GLY A 201 4.15 15.34 -21.20
CA GLY A 201 5.46 15.13 -21.83
C GLY A 201 5.68 13.62 -22.03
N SER A 202 6.14 13.24 -23.22
CA SER A 202 6.38 11.83 -23.60
C SER A 202 7.23 11.12 -22.55
N ILE A 203 6.86 9.88 -22.20
CA ILE A 203 7.64 8.96 -21.34
C ILE A 203 9.08 8.85 -21.86
N SER A 204 9.26 8.75 -23.17
CA SER A 204 10.57 8.71 -23.82
C SER A 204 11.42 9.95 -23.51
N ALA A 205 10.84 11.14 -23.54
CA ALA A 205 11.55 12.38 -23.20
C ALA A 205 11.98 12.40 -21.72
N PHE A 206 11.17 11.87 -20.81
CA PHE A 206 11.51 11.75 -19.40
C PHE A 206 12.68 10.77 -19.19
N ILE A 207 12.66 9.59 -19.81
CA ILE A 207 13.72 8.59 -19.73
C ILE A 207 15.06 9.19 -20.22
N HIS A 208 15.05 9.93 -21.33
CA HIS A 208 16.26 10.56 -21.86
C HIS A 208 16.77 11.68 -20.94
N ARG A 209 15.89 12.40 -20.26
CA ARG A 209 16.27 13.47 -19.32
C ARG A 209 16.83 12.94 -18.01
N TYR A 210 16.30 11.81 -17.52
CA TYR A 210 16.66 11.21 -16.23
C TYR A 210 17.07 9.73 -16.38
N PRO A 211 18.12 9.40 -17.18
CA PRO A 211 18.47 8.00 -17.50
C PRO A 211 18.87 7.19 -16.26
N VAL A 212 19.63 7.78 -15.35
CA VAL A 212 20.07 7.15 -14.09
C VAL A 212 18.85 6.81 -13.21
N PHE A 213 17.93 7.76 -13.05
CA PHE A 213 16.69 7.53 -12.30
C PHE A 213 15.83 6.44 -12.95
N SER A 214 15.76 6.39 -14.28
CA SER A 214 15.00 5.37 -15.00
C SER A 214 15.57 3.95 -14.78
N ILE A 215 16.90 3.81 -14.73
CA ILE A 215 17.54 2.53 -14.37
C ILE A 215 17.23 2.19 -12.90
N MET A 216 17.30 3.17 -12.00
CA MET A 216 16.95 2.97 -10.58
C MET A 216 15.50 2.52 -10.40
N LEU A 217 14.55 3.01 -11.20
CA LEU A 217 13.16 2.54 -11.18
C LEU A 217 13.07 1.03 -11.47
N GLY A 218 13.87 0.51 -12.42
CA GLY A 218 13.97 -0.93 -12.68
C GLY A 218 14.46 -1.69 -11.44
N GLY A 219 15.49 -1.17 -10.76
CA GLY A 219 15.96 -1.71 -9.47
C GLY A 219 14.88 -1.66 -8.39
N CYS A 220 14.11 -0.56 -8.31
CA CYS A 220 13.00 -0.42 -7.37
C CYS A 220 11.89 -1.45 -7.63
N VAL A 221 11.56 -1.74 -8.89
CA VAL A 221 10.59 -2.80 -9.23
C VAL A 221 11.02 -4.13 -8.63
N LEU A 222 12.30 -4.51 -8.75
CA LEU A 222 12.81 -5.76 -8.17
C LEU A 222 12.77 -5.74 -6.64
N ILE A 223 13.14 -4.63 -5.98
CA ILE A 223 13.04 -4.47 -4.52
C ILE A 223 11.57 -4.61 -4.08
N TYR A 224 10.66 -3.97 -4.79
CA TYR A 224 9.23 -4.06 -4.48
C TYR A 224 8.65 -5.46 -4.78
N ILE A 225 9.12 -6.18 -5.82
CA ILE A 225 8.73 -7.59 -6.04
C ILE A 225 9.13 -8.43 -4.83
N SER A 226 10.37 -8.28 -4.33
CA SER A 226 10.82 -8.95 -3.11
C SER A 226 9.88 -8.68 -1.93
N HIS A 227 9.48 -7.44 -1.74
CA HIS A 227 8.55 -7.04 -0.69
C HIS A 227 7.15 -7.65 -0.86
N VAL A 228 6.61 -7.59 -2.07
CA VAL A 228 5.27 -8.11 -2.41
C VAL A 228 5.19 -9.62 -2.23
N LEU A 229 6.22 -10.36 -2.64
CA LEU A 229 6.31 -11.81 -2.42
C LEU A 229 6.19 -12.18 -0.94
N ILE A 230 6.79 -11.39 -0.05
CA ILE A 230 6.69 -11.63 1.39
C ILE A 230 5.33 -11.19 1.93
N ASN A 231 4.87 -9.98 1.62
CA ASN A 231 3.69 -9.41 2.27
C ASN A 231 2.37 -10.00 1.77
N ASN A 232 2.23 -10.27 0.46
CA ASN A 232 1.00 -10.85 -0.07
C ASN A 232 0.83 -12.33 0.30
N TYR A 233 1.95 -13.01 0.58
CA TYR A 233 1.97 -14.42 0.94
C TYR A 233 2.45 -14.67 2.37
N ILE A 234 2.36 -13.65 3.23
CA ILE A 234 2.78 -13.75 4.65
C ILE A 234 2.01 -14.84 5.40
N TYR A 235 0.76 -15.11 5.05
CA TYR A 235 -0.02 -16.20 5.63
C TYR A 235 0.63 -17.57 5.35
N GLN A 236 0.98 -17.85 4.09
CA GLN A 236 1.65 -19.09 3.69
C GLN A 236 3.02 -19.23 4.36
N ILE A 237 3.77 -18.13 4.49
CA ILE A 237 5.04 -18.11 5.20
C ILE A 237 4.83 -18.49 6.67
N VAL A 238 3.87 -17.86 7.35
CA VAL A 238 3.56 -18.13 8.75
C VAL A 238 3.12 -19.57 8.95
N VAL A 239 2.21 -20.07 8.11
CA VAL A 239 1.72 -21.46 8.17
C VAL A 239 2.87 -22.45 7.92
N SER A 240 3.77 -22.19 7.00
CA SER A 240 4.93 -23.06 6.73
C SER A 240 5.91 -23.15 7.91
N ARG A 241 5.82 -22.25 8.87
CA ARG A 241 6.59 -22.24 10.13
C ARG A 241 5.77 -22.70 11.34
N GLY A 242 4.62 -23.35 11.11
CA GLY A 242 3.73 -23.88 12.16
C GLY A 242 2.86 -22.82 12.83
N GLY A 243 2.74 -21.62 12.24
CA GLY A 243 1.90 -20.54 12.76
C GLY A 243 0.46 -20.58 12.25
N THR A 244 -0.33 -19.62 12.72
CA THR A 244 -1.75 -19.44 12.42
C THR A 244 -2.03 -18.00 11.94
N SER A 245 -3.29 -17.71 11.62
CA SER A 245 -3.72 -16.34 11.29
C SER A 245 -3.44 -15.34 12.43
N GLU A 246 -3.42 -15.77 13.67
CA GLU A 246 -3.05 -14.96 14.83
C GLU A 246 -1.60 -14.45 14.70
N HIS A 247 -0.66 -15.36 14.44
CA HIS A 247 0.75 -15.03 14.27
C HIS A 247 0.97 -14.13 13.05
N MET A 248 0.22 -14.37 11.96
CA MET A 248 0.21 -13.46 10.81
C MET A 248 -0.22 -12.05 11.22
N GLY A 249 -1.30 -11.93 11.99
CA GLY A 249 -1.80 -10.65 12.48
C GLY A 249 -0.77 -9.90 13.30
N ILE A 250 -0.02 -10.60 14.16
CA ILE A 250 1.07 -10.01 14.96
C ILE A 250 2.21 -9.54 14.06
N VAL A 251 2.66 -10.36 13.10
CA VAL A 251 3.73 -10.00 12.14
C VAL A 251 3.38 -8.71 11.41
N MET A 252 2.14 -8.59 10.94
CA MET A 252 1.68 -7.42 10.18
C MET A 252 1.49 -6.19 11.06
N ALA A 253 0.97 -6.36 12.27
CA ALA A 253 0.82 -5.29 13.24
C ALA A 253 2.20 -4.71 13.65
N LEU A 254 3.16 -5.58 13.93
CA LEU A 254 4.54 -5.18 14.20
C LEU A 254 5.15 -4.41 13.03
N ALA A 255 5.00 -4.92 11.80
CA ALA A 255 5.49 -4.24 10.60
C ALA A 255 4.92 -2.82 10.48
N GLY A 256 3.60 -2.65 10.59
CA GLY A 256 2.92 -1.36 10.46
C GLY A 256 3.26 -0.36 11.57
N LEU A 257 3.44 -0.83 12.81
CA LEU A 257 3.83 0.05 13.93
C LEU A 257 5.29 0.48 13.85
N LEU A 258 6.18 -0.47 13.53
CA LEU A 258 7.62 -0.20 13.52
C LEU A 258 8.04 0.76 12.41
N GLU A 259 7.38 0.74 11.24
CA GLU A 259 7.71 1.65 10.13
C GLU A 259 7.51 3.14 10.48
N MET A 260 6.58 3.45 11.40
CA MET A 260 6.33 4.82 11.84
C MET A 260 7.56 5.45 12.49
N ILE A 261 8.39 4.66 13.17
CA ILE A 261 9.61 5.13 13.86
C ILE A 261 10.52 5.86 12.86
N THR A 262 10.80 5.23 11.73
CA THR A 262 11.68 5.85 10.71
C THR A 262 11.06 7.09 10.10
N MET A 263 9.75 7.08 9.84
CA MET A 263 9.05 8.25 9.29
C MET A 263 9.18 9.48 10.20
N PHE A 264 9.09 9.30 11.52
CA PHE A 264 9.28 10.38 12.47
C PHE A 264 10.74 10.81 12.61
N LEU A 265 11.69 9.88 12.55
CA LEU A 265 13.12 10.17 12.71
C LEU A 265 13.79 10.68 11.43
N PHE A 266 13.16 10.56 10.27
CA PHE A 266 13.78 10.87 8.98
C PHE A 266 14.31 12.31 8.86
N PRO A 267 13.64 13.37 9.35
CA PRO A 267 14.20 14.73 9.33
C PRO A 267 15.54 14.85 10.11
N VAL A 268 15.72 14.06 11.16
CA VAL A 268 16.99 14.00 11.91
C VAL A 268 18.05 13.21 11.11
N MET A 269 17.63 12.15 10.43
CA MET A 269 18.52 11.34 9.59
C MET A 269 19.07 12.13 8.41
N LEU A 270 18.27 13.00 7.79
CA LEU A 270 18.68 13.90 6.71
C LEU A 270 19.80 14.87 7.10
N LYS A 271 19.91 15.23 8.39
CA LYS A 271 21.04 16.07 8.88
C LYS A 271 22.38 15.33 8.83
N LYS A 272 22.39 14.00 8.80
CA LYS A 272 23.60 13.18 8.82
C LYS A 272 24.07 12.76 7.43
N LYS A 273 23.15 12.43 6.53
CA LYS A 273 23.43 11.98 5.17
C LYS A 273 22.31 12.44 4.22
N GLU A 274 22.64 12.60 2.95
CA GLU A 274 21.70 12.96 1.88
C GLU A 274 20.61 11.89 1.65
N SER A 275 19.47 12.28 1.08
CA SER A 275 18.33 11.39 0.86
C SER A 275 18.68 10.18 -0.01
N GLY A 276 19.54 10.37 -1.02
CA GLY A 276 20.02 9.30 -1.91
C GLY A 276 20.80 8.20 -1.20
N PHE A 277 21.54 8.51 -0.13
CA PHE A 277 22.18 7.49 0.72
C PHE A 277 21.12 6.64 1.43
N TRP A 278 20.15 7.27 2.07
CA TRP A 278 19.09 6.57 2.80
C TRP A 278 18.21 5.74 1.88
N PHE A 279 17.91 6.26 0.69
CA PHE A 279 17.18 5.55 -0.34
C PHE A 279 17.89 4.27 -0.78
N ARG A 280 19.20 4.33 -1.06
CA ARG A 280 20.00 3.14 -1.40
C ARG A 280 20.08 2.14 -0.24
N LEU A 281 20.28 2.65 0.98
CA LEU A 281 20.37 1.81 2.18
C LEU A 281 19.07 1.03 2.43
N SER A 282 17.91 1.61 2.14
CA SER A 282 16.63 0.92 2.29
C SER A 282 16.55 -0.36 1.44
N GLY A 283 17.09 -0.33 0.22
CA GLY A 283 17.17 -1.51 -0.64
C GLY A 283 17.93 -2.67 0.01
N ALA A 284 19.08 -2.38 0.65
CA ALA A 284 19.84 -3.40 1.37
C ALA A 284 19.01 -4.03 2.52
N PHE A 285 18.21 -3.24 3.22
CA PHE A 285 17.34 -3.76 4.29
C PHE A 285 16.18 -4.59 3.74
N PHE A 286 15.68 -4.32 2.52
CA PHE A 286 14.73 -5.22 1.86
C PHE A 286 15.35 -6.59 1.55
N ALA A 287 16.56 -6.61 0.99
CA ALA A 287 17.28 -7.85 0.72
C ALA A 287 17.56 -8.62 2.02
N LEU A 288 18.01 -7.91 3.07
CA LEU A 288 18.27 -8.50 4.39
C LEU A 288 16.98 -9.05 5.03
N LYS A 289 15.85 -8.34 4.91
CA LYS A 289 14.54 -8.81 5.37
C LYS A 289 14.11 -10.06 4.61
N ALA A 290 14.29 -10.11 3.30
CA ALA A 290 13.97 -11.29 2.51
C ALA A 290 14.83 -12.50 2.92
N LEU A 291 16.13 -12.30 3.09
CA LEU A 291 17.04 -13.32 3.59
C LEU A 291 16.66 -13.76 5.01
N GLY A 292 16.42 -12.81 5.91
CA GLY A 292 15.98 -13.11 7.28
C GLY A 292 14.67 -13.91 7.30
N THR A 293 13.70 -13.59 6.43
CA THR A 293 12.44 -14.33 6.30
C THR A 293 12.66 -15.77 5.78
N LEU A 294 13.57 -15.94 4.81
CA LEU A 294 13.96 -17.27 4.31
C LEU A 294 14.59 -18.13 5.40
N LEU A 295 15.50 -17.54 6.18
CA LEU A 295 16.24 -18.24 7.24
C LEU A 295 15.42 -18.41 8.54
N ALA A 296 14.34 -17.68 8.71
CA ALA A 296 13.48 -17.80 9.89
C ALA A 296 12.81 -19.17 9.93
N ALA A 297 13.26 -20.03 10.84
CA ALA A 297 12.74 -21.39 11.04
C ALA A 297 11.56 -21.44 12.03
N SER A 298 11.22 -20.35 12.70
CA SER A 298 10.21 -20.31 13.75
C SER A 298 9.42 -18.99 13.74
N ILE A 299 8.26 -18.98 14.39
CA ILE A 299 7.42 -17.78 14.52
C ILE A 299 8.15 -16.64 15.27
N PRO A 300 8.84 -16.85 16.41
CA PRO A 300 9.61 -15.79 17.04
C PRO A 300 10.69 -15.19 16.11
N ALA A 301 11.34 -16.01 15.28
CA ALA A 301 12.29 -15.52 14.29
C ALA A 301 11.62 -14.60 13.25
N LEU A 302 10.39 -14.92 12.79
CA LEU A 302 9.61 -14.04 11.91
C LEU A 302 9.28 -12.70 12.57
N TYR A 303 8.99 -12.68 13.87
CA TYR A 303 8.78 -11.43 14.60
C TYR A 303 10.05 -10.57 14.66
N LEU A 304 11.20 -11.19 14.93
CA LEU A 304 12.49 -10.48 14.94
C LEU A 304 12.84 -9.89 13.57
N VAL A 305 12.53 -10.60 12.48
CA VAL A 305 12.73 -10.08 11.13
C VAL A 305 11.95 -8.78 10.87
N GLN A 306 10.80 -8.56 11.54
CA GLN A 306 10.05 -7.30 11.39
C GLN A 306 10.82 -6.08 11.94
N LEU A 307 11.82 -6.24 12.78
CA LEU A 307 12.70 -5.14 13.21
C LEU A 307 13.47 -4.51 12.04
N LEU A 308 13.55 -5.17 10.90
CA LEU A 308 14.13 -4.62 9.67
C LEU A 308 13.15 -3.73 8.87
N GLN A 309 11.85 -3.80 9.17
CA GLN A 309 10.80 -3.05 8.46
C GLN A 309 11.00 -1.53 8.46
N PRO A 310 11.37 -0.89 9.58
CA PRO A 310 11.65 0.54 9.62
C PRO A 310 12.69 0.99 8.60
N MET A 311 13.79 0.24 8.51
CA MET A 311 14.92 0.57 7.65
C MET A 311 14.72 0.09 6.19
N GLY A 312 13.80 -0.83 5.96
CA GLY A 312 13.35 -1.21 4.61
C GLY A 312 12.23 -0.27 4.13
N TRP A 313 10.98 -0.65 4.37
CA TRP A 313 9.78 0.04 3.86
C TRP A 313 9.62 1.46 4.41
N GLY A 314 9.73 1.65 5.73
CA GLY A 314 9.60 2.96 6.35
C GLY A 314 10.60 3.97 5.76
N LEU A 315 11.86 3.55 5.63
CA LEU A 315 12.93 4.39 5.09
C LEU A 315 12.73 4.66 3.59
N LEU A 316 12.38 3.64 2.79
CA LEU A 316 12.16 3.80 1.35
C LEU A 316 11.04 4.79 1.07
N THR A 317 9.92 4.67 1.79
CA THR A 317 8.73 5.51 1.59
C THR A 317 9.05 6.99 1.76
N VAL A 318 9.80 7.36 2.80
CA VAL A 318 10.13 8.78 3.03
C VAL A 318 11.31 9.24 2.20
N SER A 319 12.38 8.45 2.09
CA SER A 319 13.59 8.85 1.37
C SER A 319 13.36 9.01 -0.12
N SER A 320 12.46 8.21 -0.74
CA SER A 320 12.13 8.32 -2.16
C SER A 320 11.52 9.69 -2.51
N VAL A 321 10.68 10.24 -1.63
CA VAL A 321 10.07 11.56 -1.85
C VAL A 321 11.13 12.65 -1.86
N TYR A 322 12.01 12.67 -0.86
CA TYR A 322 13.09 13.66 -0.78
C TYR A 322 14.10 13.47 -1.93
N TYR A 323 14.45 12.23 -2.25
CA TYR A 323 15.39 11.91 -3.31
C TYR A 323 14.90 12.41 -4.68
N VAL A 324 13.64 12.14 -5.04
CA VAL A 324 13.05 12.65 -6.29
C VAL A 324 13.07 14.19 -6.32
N ASN A 325 12.75 14.84 -5.20
CA ASN A 325 12.76 16.30 -5.13
C ASN A 325 14.17 16.91 -5.25
N GLU A 326 15.22 16.18 -4.82
CA GLU A 326 16.62 16.64 -4.94
C GLU A 326 17.19 16.47 -6.34
N ILE A 327 16.81 15.42 -7.06
CA ILE A 327 17.42 15.09 -8.37
C ILE A 327 16.64 15.60 -9.57
N MET A 328 15.41 16.12 -9.37
CA MET A 328 14.54 16.54 -10.47
C MET A 328 14.27 18.05 -10.46
N GLN A 329 14.12 18.60 -11.67
CA GLN A 329 13.60 19.96 -11.86
C GLN A 329 12.16 20.03 -11.30
N GLU A 330 11.78 21.19 -10.79
CA GLU A 330 10.50 21.41 -10.12
C GLU A 330 9.28 20.91 -10.94
N GLN A 331 9.28 21.19 -12.24
CA GLN A 331 8.24 20.78 -13.18
C GLN A 331 8.11 19.25 -13.36
N ASP A 332 9.18 18.47 -13.08
CA ASP A 332 9.22 17.02 -13.29
C ASP A 332 9.05 16.24 -11.98
N ARG A 333 9.04 16.89 -10.80
CA ARG A 333 8.98 16.24 -9.49
C ARG A 333 7.72 15.37 -9.33
N ILE A 334 6.55 15.90 -9.76
CA ILE A 334 5.29 15.15 -9.69
C ILE A 334 5.34 13.90 -10.57
N LYS A 335 5.92 14.03 -11.79
CA LYS A 335 6.11 12.88 -12.70
C LYS A 335 7.05 11.84 -12.09
N GLY A 336 8.14 12.27 -11.46
CA GLY A 336 9.07 11.38 -10.77
C GLY A 336 8.42 10.60 -9.63
N GLN A 337 7.60 11.25 -8.79
CA GLN A 337 6.82 10.59 -7.74
C GLN A 337 5.81 9.59 -8.32
N ALA A 338 5.15 9.94 -9.42
CA ALA A 338 4.24 9.06 -10.12
C ALA A 338 4.95 7.79 -10.62
N TYR A 339 6.15 7.92 -11.22
CA TYR A 339 6.93 6.75 -11.67
C TYR A 339 7.40 5.87 -10.51
N MET A 340 7.76 6.44 -9.34
CA MET A 340 8.04 5.66 -8.14
C MET A 340 6.82 4.84 -7.70
N THR A 341 5.62 5.44 -7.70
CA THR A 341 4.37 4.75 -7.39
C THR A 341 4.05 3.66 -8.42
N MET A 342 4.24 3.94 -9.71
CA MET A 342 4.06 2.97 -10.79
C MET A 342 5.00 1.76 -10.65
N SER A 343 6.24 1.97 -10.19
CA SER A 343 7.19 0.88 -9.92
C SER A 343 6.65 -0.08 -8.86
N HIS A 344 6.07 0.45 -7.78
CA HIS A 344 5.44 -0.37 -6.74
C HIS A 344 4.22 -1.12 -7.29
N THR A 345 3.39 -0.48 -8.09
CA THR A 345 2.20 -1.12 -8.68
C THR A 345 2.58 -2.22 -9.66
N ALA A 346 3.56 -1.97 -10.53
CA ALA A 346 4.09 -2.99 -11.44
C ALA A 346 4.63 -4.20 -10.65
N ALA A 347 5.38 -3.95 -9.59
CA ALA A 347 5.87 -5.01 -8.70
C ALA A 347 4.74 -5.78 -8.02
N THR A 348 3.64 -5.11 -7.65
CA THR A 348 2.47 -5.77 -7.06
C THR A 348 1.81 -6.71 -8.05
N ILE A 349 1.67 -6.31 -9.32
CA ILE A 349 1.10 -7.15 -10.37
C ILE A 349 1.99 -8.39 -10.59
N PHE A 350 3.26 -8.18 -10.91
CA PHE A 350 4.20 -9.27 -11.19
C PHE A 350 4.47 -10.14 -9.98
N GLY A 351 4.69 -9.53 -8.80
CA GLY A 351 4.95 -10.23 -7.56
C GLY A 351 3.78 -11.10 -7.11
N SER A 352 2.54 -10.63 -7.29
CA SER A 352 1.35 -11.44 -6.97
C SER A 352 1.23 -12.65 -7.91
N LEU A 353 1.41 -12.48 -9.22
CA LEU A 353 1.34 -13.57 -10.19
C LEU A 353 2.45 -14.61 -9.96
N ILE A 354 3.70 -14.13 -9.91
CA ILE A 354 4.88 -14.97 -9.76
C ILE A 354 4.85 -15.68 -8.41
N GLY A 355 4.49 -14.97 -7.33
CA GLY A 355 4.49 -15.51 -5.98
C GLY A 355 3.52 -16.67 -5.80
N GLY A 356 2.28 -16.55 -6.26
CA GLY A 356 1.29 -17.61 -6.20
C GLY A 356 1.72 -18.84 -7.01
N TRP A 357 2.20 -18.63 -8.24
CA TRP A 357 2.69 -19.70 -9.09
C TRP A 357 3.91 -20.43 -8.48
N LEU A 358 4.86 -19.67 -7.92
CA LEU A 358 6.04 -20.25 -7.28
C LEU A 358 5.66 -21.10 -6.06
N ILE A 359 4.73 -20.64 -5.22
CA ILE A 359 4.30 -21.41 -4.04
C ILE A 359 3.67 -22.73 -4.47
N ASP A 360 2.82 -22.73 -5.49
CA ASP A 360 2.18 -23.95 -5.98
C ASP A 360 3.17 -24.93 -6.64
N ARG A 361 4.29 -24.43 -7.21
CA ARG A 361 5.30 -25.26 -7.91
C ARG A 361 6.49 -25.66 -7.04
N THR A 362 7.02 -24.75 -6.24
CA THR A 362 8.28 -24.92 -5.51
C THR A 362 8.13 -24.77 -3.99
N GLY A 363 6.90 -24.49 -3.53
CA GLY A 363 6.62 -24.19 -2.12
C GLY A 363 7.08 -22.80 -1.69
N VAL A 364 6.82 -22.50 -0.42
CA VAL A 364 7.11 -21.19 0.19
C VAL A 364 8.62 -20.84 0.13
N ASN A 365 9.48 -21.83 0.35
CA ASN A 365 10.94 -21.57 0.34
C ASN A 365 11.44 -21.18 -1.06
N GLY A 366 10.92 -21.79 -2.15
CA GLY A 366 11.28 -21.41 -3.53
C GLY A 366 10.86 -19.98 -3.85
N MET A 367 9.66 -19.57 -3.41
CA MET A 367 9.22 -18.17 -3.51
C MET A 367 10.13 -17.21 -2.72
N LEU A 368 10.53 -17.59 -1.48
CA LEU A 368 11.41 -16.76 -0.65
C LEU A 368 12.82 -16.63 -1.24
N VAL A 369 13.37 -17.69 -1.86
CA VAL A 369 14.65 -17.61 -2.61
C VAL A 369 14.53 -16.60 -3.74
N THR A 370 13.42 -16.60 -4.49
CA THR A 370 13.15 -15.60 -5.54
C THR A 370 13.05 -14.19 -4.95
N ALA A 371 12.42 -14.04 -3.79
CA ALA A 371 12.36 -12.75 -3.08
C ALA A 371 13.76 -12.24 -2.72
N VAL A 372 14.66 -13.12 -2.23
CA VAL A 372 16.06 -12.76 -1.92
C VAL A 372 16.81 -12.33 -3.18
N ILE A 373 16.68 -13.10 -4.27
CA ILE A 373 17.34 -12.78 -5.55
C ILE A 373 16.87 -11.42 -6.09
N CYS A 374 15.57 -11.20 -6.12
CA CYS A 374 14.99 -9.91 -6.57
C CYS A 374 15.45 -8.75 -5.67
N GLY A 375 15.41 -8.92 -4.35
CA GLY A 375 15.85 -7.90 -3.40
C GLY A 375 17.34 -7.57 -3.55
N ALA A 376 18.20 -8.57 -3.68
CA ALA A 376 19.64 -8.40 -3.87
C ALA A 376 19.97 -7.75 -5.23
N ALA A 377 19.37 -8.25 -6.32
CA ALA A 377 19.58 -7.70 -7.66
C ALA A 377 19.10 -6.25 -7.76
N GLY A 378 17.89 -5.96 -7.25
CA GLY A 378 17.36 -4.61 -7.24
C GLY A 378 18.21 -3.66 -6.41
N THR A 379 18.67 -4.10 -5.24
CA THR A 379 19.60 -3.33 -4.39
C THR A 379 20.90 -3.03 -5.14
N LEU A 380 21.50 -4.02 -5.79
CA LEU A 380 22.74 -3.84 -6.56
C LEU A 380 22.54 -2.80 -7.67
N ILE A 381 21.45 -2.87 -8.43
CA ILE A 381 21.14 -1.88 -9.46
C ILE A 381 21.07 -0.48 -8.86
N VAL A 382 20.32 -0.30 -7.75
CA VAL A 382 20.16 1.01 -7.11
C VAL A 382 21.47 1.53 -6.53
N TRP A 383 22.35 0.68 -6.00
CA TRP A 383 23.65 1.08 -5.44
C TRP A 383 24.68 1.46 -6.49
N THR A 384 24.66 0.83 -7.67
CA THR A 384 25.57 1.15 -8.78
C THR A 384 25.26 2.48 -9.45
N GLN A 385 24.03 2.98 -9.29
CA GLN A 385 23.62 4.25 -9.88
C GLN A 385 23.94 5.41 -8.93
N LYS A 386 24.78 6.35 -9.36
CA LYS A 386 25.07 7.61 -8.65
C LYS A 386 24.53 8.76 -9.47
N GLN A 387 23.57 9.49 -8.94
CA GLN A 387 23.05 10.70 -9.55
C GLN A 387 23.42 11.89 -8.66
N HIS A 388 23.97 12.94 -9.28
CA HIS A 388 24.25 14.20 -8.59
C HIS A 388 22.98 15.05 -8.50
N PRO A 389 22.75 15.76 -7.39
CA PRO A 389 21.62 16.69 -7.28
C PRO A 389 21.67 17.76 -8.37
N VAL A 390 20.52 18.08 -8.96
CA VAL A 390 20.40 19.11 -10.01
C VAL A 390 20.44 20.52 -9.43
N SER A 391 20.22 20.69 -8.14
CA SER A 391 20.20 22.00 -7.47
C SER A 391 21.31 22.10 -6.42
N PRO A 392 22.06 23.21 -6.34
CA PRO A 392 22.93 23.46 -5.19
C PRO A 392 22.06 23.53 -3.94
N LYS A 393 22.55 22.94 -2.85
CA LYS A 393 21.91 22.97 -1.53
C LYS A 393 21.58 24.43 -1.19
N THR A 394 20.34 24.85 -1.33
CA THR A 394 19.85 26.02 -0.61
C THR A 394 19.87 25.63 0.86
N SER A 395 20.83 26.22 1.59
CA SER A 395 20.93 26.11 3.04
C SER A 395 19.60 26.51 3.67
N LEU A 396 18.96 25.52 4.30
CA LEU A 396 17.87 25.73 5.25
C LEU A 396 18.48 26.12 6.59
#